data_e30b6f9af7098223540ab8ca21ebfcf6
#
_entry.id   e30b6f9af7098223540ab8ca21ebfcf6
#
_cell.length_a   1.000
_cell.length_b   1.000
_cell.length_c   1.000
_cell.angle_alpha   90.00
_cell.angle_beta   90.00
_cell.angle_gamma   90.00
#
_symmetry.space_group_name_H-M   'P 1'
#
loop_
_entity.id
_entity.type
_entity.pdbx_description
1 polymer ?
#
loop_
_entity_poly.entity_id
_entity_poly.type
_entity_poly.pdbx_seq_one_letter_code
_entity_poly.pdbx_strand_id
1 'polypeptide(L)'
;MHIKGKEYKTTIIIGAGASRGAISALKPGNIKPPLNRDYFEMLARFVNVQKGTNRSSFKRLNSFIDATFLASQQSPTMEEVFNVLFMSKDIPEIFRKERGRVRKPGYRVEISDYLSLFIKLFRHIQSEHYKRKGINHYNKLASHLSKEDVLISLNYDTLLDVALCDHGWSPKMGYGFEAGSKIEYVDIKKQTDPNLAHVKLIKPHGSLNWFAKGSIQRLDEMLSNRPPSKIVISRAPPVYDIRRKRLIRFFIPPLYAKFFNNKFWKRLWHNCYISLKEAECLIFLGCSLTATDYHLSAILSKIVKERKNKRFKKIIIVDKSTKTIKRIKKIFRGCSQGGYPKYKTFAEFASKL
;
A
#
# COMPACT_ATOMS: atom_id res chain seq x y z
N MET A 1 -22.21 -3.26 1.55
CA MET A 1 -22.08 -1.87 2.02
C MET A 1 -23.34 -1.09 1.66
N HIS A 2 -23.91 -0.39 2.61
CA HIS A 2 -25.07 0.49 2.37
C HIS A 2 -24.59 1.83 1.83
N ILE A 3 -25.08 2.20 0.65
CA ILE A 3 -24.80 3.50 0.05
C ILE A 3 -26.16 4.15 -0.28
N LYS A 4 -26.50 5.22 0.42
CA LYS A 4 -27.79 5.88 0.29
C LYS A 4 -28.97 4.92 0.43
N GLY A 5 -28.96 4.09 1.47
CA GLY A 5 -30.04 3.14 1.80
C GLY A 5 -30.13 1.88 0.93
N LYS A 6 -29.22 1.67 -0.03
CA LYS A 6 -29.16 0.45 -0.85
C LYS A 6 -27.89 -0.36 -0.53
N GLU A 7 -28.07 -1.65 -0.36
CA GLU A 7 -26.96 -2.59 -0.17
C GLU A 7 -26.38 -3.02 -1.51
N TYR A 8 -25.05 -3.07 -1.59
CA TYR A 8 -24.28 -3.51 -2.76
C TYR A 8 -23.13 -4.41 -2.33
N LYS A 9 -22.84 -5.46 -3.11
CA LYS A 9 -21.55 -6.16 -3.04
C LYS A 9 -20.47 -5.20 -3.55
N THR A 10 -19.73 -4.61 -2.64
CA THR A 10 -18.83 -3.48 -2.94
C THR A 10 -17.37 -3.91 -2.91
N THR A 11 -16.62 -3.50 -3.93
CA THR A 11 -15.15 -3.59 -3.88
C THR A 11 -14.56 -2.16 -3.83
N ILE A 12 -13.75 -1.90 -2.81
CA ILE A 12 -13.13 -0.60 -2.55
C ILE A 12 -11.64 -0.69 -2.87
N ILE A 13 -11.17 0.07 -3.84
CA ILE A 13 -9.77 0.18 -4.20
C ILE A 13 -9.17 1.39 -3.48
N ILE A 14 -8.16 1.13 -2.62
CA ILE A 14 -7.63 2.09 -1.67
C ILE A 14 -6.19 2.40 -2.02
N GLY A 15 -5.88 3.68 -2.26
CA GLY A 15 -4.54 4.17 -2.51
C GLY A 15 -4.02 5.11 -1.42
N ALA A 16 -2.81 5.63 -1.59
CA ALA A 16 -2.12 6.47 -0.61
C ALA A 16 -2.90 7.74 -0.22
N GLY A 17 -3.70 8.28 -1.14
CA GLY A 17 -4.59 9.41 -0.87
C GLY A 17 -5.65 9.13 0.20
N ALA A 18 -6.07 7.87 0.34
CA ALA A 18 -7.00 7.46 1.39
C ALA A 18 -6.37 7.53 2.78
N SER A 19 -5.16 6.98 2.97
CA SER A 19 -4.44 7.06 4.25
C SER A 19 -4.18 8.51 4.65
N ARG A 20 -3.80 9.37 3.69
CA ARG A 20 -3.66 10.81 3.94
C ARG A 20 -4.98 11.47 4.32
N GLY A 21 -6.07 11.12 3.65
CA GLY A 21 -7.40 11.67 3.89
C GLY A 21 -8.13 11.07 5.09
N ALA A 22 -7.72 9.90 5.58
CA ALA A 22 -8.32 9.26 6.74
C ALA A 22 -8.06 10.01 8.04
N ILE A 23 -7.00 10.81 8.06
CA ILE A 23 -6.56 11.54 9.24
C ILE A 23 -7.24 12.90 9.25
N SER A 24 -8.15 13.08 10.17
CA SER A 24 -8.76 14.39 10.44
C SER A 24 -7.82 15.25 11.29
N ALA A 25 -7.73 16.52 10.97
CA ALA A 25 -7.05 17.56 11.74
C ALA A 25 -5.66 17.17 12.32
N LEU A 26 -4.63 17.28 11.48
CA LEU A 26 -3.25 17.21 11.96
C LEU A 26 -2.87 18.53 12.62
N LYS A 27 -2.27 18.45 13.81
CA LYS A 27 -1.58 19.62 14.38
C LYS A 27 -0.49 20.09 13.42
N PRO A 28 -0.21 21.40 13.34
CA PRO A 28 0.95 21.90 12.60
C PRO A 28 2.21 21.14 12.98
N GLY A 29 3.03 20.74 12.02
CA GLY A 29 4.26 19.99 12.25
C GLY A 29 4.14 18.46 12.22
N ASN A 30 2.95 17.86 12.23
CA ASN A 30 2.79 16.42 12.12
C ASN A 30 3.12 15.92 10.68
N ILE A 31 3.79 14.77 10.64
CA ILE A 31 4.13 14.12 9.38
C ILE A 31 2.90 13.38 8.85
N LYS A 32 2.47 13.76 7.65
CA LYS A 32 1.33 13.13 6.97
C LYS A 32 1.75 11.83 6.27
N PRO A 33 0.84 10.86 6.10
CA PRO A 33 1.08 9.76 5.18
C PRO A 33 1.51 10.29 3.81
N PRO A 34 2.69 9.87 3.31
CA PRO A 34 3.23 10.42 2.07
C PRO A 34 2.42 9.95 0.86
N LEU A 35 2.36 10.80 -0.15
CA LEU A 35 2.04 10.40 -1.52
C LEU A 35 3.36 10.15 -2.27
N ASN A 36 3.28 9.49 -3.42
CA ASN A 36 4.47 9.19 -4.22
C ASN A 36 5.34 10.44 -4.51
N ARG A 37 4.71 11.59 -4.77
CA ARG A 37 5.39 12.84 -5.15
C ARG A 37 6.02 13.61 -4.00
N ASP A 38 5.46 13.54 -2.80
CA ASP A 38 5.94 14.28 -1.62
C ASP A 38 6.63 13.38 -0.59
N TYR A 39 6.97 12.17 -0.99
CA TYR A 39 7.59 11.19 -0.12
C TYR A 39 8.90 11.72 0.49
N PHE A 40 9.78 12.30 -0.31
CA PHE A 40 11.08 12.79 0.17
C PHE A 40 10.95 14.02 1.05
N GLU A 41 9.97 14.88 0.81
CA GLU A 41 9.63 15.99 1.72
C GLU A 41 9.20 15.45 3.09
N MET A 42 8.30 14.47 3.13
CA MET A 42 7.86 13.86 4.38
C MET A 42 8.99 13.11 5.07
N LEU A 43 9.87 12.46 4.31
CA LEU A 43 11.05 11.78 4.82
C LEU A 43 12.04 12.78 5.45
N ALA A 44 12.31 13.91 4.81
CA ALA A 44 13.17 14.98 5.34
C ALA A 44 12.62 15.53 6.67
N ARG A 45 11.32 15.82 6.72
CA ARG A 45 10.64 16.23 7.96
C ARG A 45 10.80 15.18 9.07
N PHE A 46 10.61 13.91 8.75
CA PHE A 46 10.78 12.81 9.69
C PHE A 46 12.19 12.74 10.26
N VAL A 47 13.21 12.84 9.41
CA VAL A 47 14.62 12.78 9.82
C VAL A 47 15.00 13.98 10.70
N ASN A 48 14.43 15.15 10.43
CA ASN A 48 14.66 16.35 11.24
C ASN A 48 14.03 16.26 12.64
N VAL A 49 12.86 15.64 12.74
CA VAL A 49 12.18 15.45 14.04
C VAL A 49 12.83 14.33 14.86
N GLN A 50 13.33 13.28 14.21
CA GLN A 50 13.97 12.15 14.88
C GLN A 50 15.48 12.38 15.05
N LYS A 51 15.89 12.80 16.24
CA LYS A 51 17.32 12.93 16.61
C LYS A 51 17.98 11.54 16.57
N GLY A 52 19.03 11.35 15.76
CA GLY A 52 19.84 10.13 15.79
C GLY A 52 20.26 9.53 14.44
N THR A 53 20.41 8.19 14.38
CA THR A 53 21.03 7.38 13.30
C THR A 53 20.45 7.54 11.88
N ASN A 54 19.29 8.13 11.74
CA ASN A 54 18.64 8.28 10.43
C ASN A 54 19.30 9.34 9.54
N ARG A 55 20.02 10.31 10.12
CA ARG A 55 20.64 11.43 9.38
C ARG A 55 21.72 10.96 8.40
N SER A 56 22.56 10.01 8.79
CA SER A 56 23.62 9.49 7.91
C SER A 56 23.06 8.72 6.72
N SER A 57 22.08 7.87 6.95
CA SER A 57 21.36 7.15 5.89
C SER A 57 20.64 8.09 4.95
N PHE A 58 20.00 9.13 5.48
CA PHE A 58 19.30 10.13 4.69
C PHE A 58 20.28 11.00 3.86
N LYS A 59 21.43 11.37 4.45
CA LYS A 59 22.47 12.09 3.72
C LYS A 59 23.01 11.30 2.53
N ARG A 60 23.29 9.98 2.72
CA ARG A 60 23.71 9.11 1.62
C ARG A 60 22.64 9.00 0.53
N LEU A 61 21.38 8.82 0.93
CA LEU A 61 20.28 8.74 -0.02
C LEU A 61 20.11 10.04 -0.81
N ASN A 62 20.16 11.19 -0.16
CA ASN A 62 20.08 12.49 -0.84
C ASN A 62 21.26 12.68 -1.80
N SER A 63 22.50 12.37 -1.38
CA SER A 63 23.66 12.44 -2.29
C SER A 63 23.50 11.55 -3.51
N PHE A 64 22.87 10.37 -3.36
CA PHE A 64 22.53 9.49 -4.49
C PHE A 64 21.47 10.14 -5.39
N ILE A 65 20.40 10.68 -4.81
CA ILE A 65 19.32 11.35 -5.56
C ILE A 65 19.87 12.54 -6.35
N ASP A 66 20.64 13.41 -5.69
CA ASP A 66 21.24 14.58 -6.31
C ASP A 66 22.15 14.18 -7.48
N ALA A 67 23.00 13.17 -7.30
CA ALA A 67 23.90 12.71 -8.35
C ALA A 67 23.16 12.04 -9.53
N THR A 68 22.05 11.38 -9.27
CA THR A 68 21.33 10.58 -10.27
C THR A 68 20.31 11.39 -11.07
N PHE A 69 19.67 12.36 -10.41
CA PHE A 69 18.55 13.12 -10.97
C PHE A 69 18.90 14.58 -11.25
N LEU A 70 20.22 14.91 -11.36
CA LEU A 70 20.74 16.26 -11.62
C LEU A 70 20.09 16.97 -12.82
N ALA A 71 19.79 16.23 -13.87
CA ALA A 71 19.18 16.77 -15.09
C ALA A 71 17.65 16.90 -15.01
N SER A 72 17.02 16.43 -13.95
CA SER A 72 15.58 16.49 -13.81
C SER A 72 15.14 17.85 -13.29
N GLN A 73 14.22 18.51 -13.99
CA GLN A 73 13.61 19.76 -13.53
C GLN A 73 12.63 19.55 -12.35
N GLN A 74 12.30 18.31 -12.02
CA GLN A 74 11.36 17.96 -10.95
C GLN A 74 12.00 16.99 -9.97
N SER A 75 11.70 17.15 -8.69
CA SER A 75 12.09 16.19 -7.67
C SER A 75 11.56 14.80 -8.01
N PRO A 76 12.40 13.75 -7.97
CA PRO A 76 11.96 12.40 -8.31
C PRO A 76 10.92 11.89 -7.33
N THR A 77 10.06 11.01 -7.82
CA THR A 77 9.09 10.31 -7.00
C THR A 77 9.74 9.17 -6.21
N MET A 78 9.04 8.70 -5.18
CA MET A 78 9.46 7.54 -4.40
C MET A 78 9.77 6.32 -5.29
N GLU A 79 8.91 6.04 -6.26
CA GLU A 79 9.03 4.90 -7.16
C GLU A 79 10.20 5.06 -8.14
N GLU A 80 10.45 6.25 -8.67
CA GLU A 80 11.59 6.52 -9.55
C GLU A 80 12.91 6.25 -8.86
N VAL A 81 13.11 6.80 -7.68
CA VAL A 81 14.34 6.58 -6.89
C VAL A 81 14.52 5.10 -6.57
N PHE A 82 13.45 4.42 -6.17
CA PHE A 82 13.54 3.00 -5.84
C PHE A 82 13.86 2.14 -7.06
N ASN A 83 13.29 2.46 -8.22
CA ASN A 83 13.59 1.74 -9.46
C ASN A 83 15.06 1.90 -9.88
N VAL A 84 15.59 3.12 -9.85
CA VAL A 84 17.01 3.34 -10.18
C VAL A 84 17.92 2.60 -9.22
N LEU A 85 17.66 2.67 -7.90
CA LEU A 85 18.40 1.90 -6.90
C LEU A 85 18.32 0.39 -7.16
N PHE A 86 17.17 -0.11 -7.58
CA PHE A 86 16.98 -1.53 -7.85
C PHE A 86 17.67 -1.97 -9.15
N MET A 87 17.58 -1.16 -10.21
CA MET A 87 18.25 -1.43 -11.48
C MET A 87 19.78 -1.34 -11.35
N SER A 88 20.30 -0.48 -10.49
CA SER A 88 21.74 -0.35 -10.24
C SER A 88 22.38 -1.63 -9.70
N LYS A 89 21.58 -2.56 -9.21
CA LYS A 89 21.99 -3.89 -8.82
C LYS A 89 22.50 -4.70 -10.00
N ASP A 90 21.88 -4.54 -11.16
CA ASP A 90 22.14 -5.34 -12.36
C ASP A 90 23.19 -4.68 -13.27
N ILE A 91 23.48 -3.39 -13.04
CA ILE A 91 24.48 -2.61 -13.81
C ILE A 91 25.44 -1.90 -12.83
N PRO A 92 26.26 -2.67 -12.10
CA PRO A 92 27.15 -2.11 -11.08
C PRO A 92 28.20 -1.15 -11.62
N GLU A 93 28.53 -1.22 -12.92
CA GLU A 93 29.51 -0.35 -13.59
C GLU A 93 29.06 1.12 -13.62
N ILE A 94 27.76 1.40 -13.77
CA ILE A 94 27.21 2.76 -13.84
C ILE A 94 27.39 3.49 -12.49
N PHE A 95 27.48 2.76 -11.39
CA PHE A 95 27.52 3.32 -10.04
C PHE A 95 28.90 3.15 -9.35
N ARG A 96 29.93 2.69 -10.06
CA ARG A 96 31.31 2.65 -9.55
C ARG A 96 31.87 4.07 -9.50
N LYS A 97 32.24 4.53 -8.30
CA LYS A 97 33.15 5.66 -8.18
C LYS A 97 34.49 5.27 -8.75
N GLU A 98 34.97 5.95 -9.76
CA GLU A 98 36.32 5.92 -10.25
C GLU A 98 37.29 6.35 -9.14
N ARG A 99 37.86 5.43 -8.42
CA ARG A 99 39.14 5.50 -7.67
C ARG A 99 39.53 4.11 -7.19
N GLY A 100 40.31 3.43 -7.94
CA GLY A 100 41.42 2.49 -7.63
C GLY A 100 41.31 1.43 -6.53
N ARG A 101 40.22 1.26 -5.84
CA ARG A 101 39.97 0.20 -4.89
C ARG A 101 38.62 -0.43 -5.18
N VAL A 102 38.62 -1.72 -5.49
CA VAL A 102 37.41 -2.54 -5.63
C VAL A 102 36.65 -2.55 -4.31
N ARG A 103 35.85 -1.52 -4.07
CA ARG A 103 34.85 -1.56 -3.00
C ARG A 103 33.62 -2.29 -3.56
N LYS A 104 33.09 -3.24 -2.78
CA LYS A 104 31.79 -3.88 -3.04
C LYS A 104 30.77 -2.81 -3.43
N PRO A 105 29.93 -3.06 -4.43
CA PRO A 105 29.05 -2.03 -5.02
C PRO A 105 28.25 -1.29 -3.96
N GLY A 106 28.32 0.04 -3.95
CA GLY A 106 27.69 0.92 -2.96
C GLY A 106 26.14 0.85 -2.94
N TYR A 107 25.53 0.41 -4.05
CA TYR A 107 24.07 0.34 -4.19
C TYR A 107 23.35 -0.49 -3.11
N ARG A 108 24.02 -1.52 -2.54
CA ARG A 108 23.44 -2.34 -1.45
C ARG A 108 23.24 -1.55 -0.17
N VAL A 109 24.06 -0.55 0.06
CA VAL A 109 23.96 0.34 1.21
C VAL A 109 22.79 1.29 1.02
N GLU A 110 22.69 1.88 -0.16
CA GLU A 110 21.65 2.84 -0.50
C GLU A 110 20.26 2.18 -0.52
N ILE A 111 20.10 0.98 -1.08
CA ILE A 111 18.84 0.22 -1.02
C ILE A 111 18.46 -0.10 0.43
N SER A 112 19.44 -0.56 1.22
CA SER A 112 19.21 -0.87 2.64
C SER A 112 18.82 0.38 3.43
N ASP A 113 19.50 1.49 3.20
CA ASP A 113 19.21 2.79 3.81
C ASP A 113 17.81 3.26 3.42
N TYR A 114 17.47 3.21 2.13
CA TYR A 114 16.17 3.62 1.64
C TYR A 114 15.02 2.80 2.26
N LEU A 115 15.14 1.47 2.24
CA LEU A 115 14.14 0.59 2.84
C LEU A 115 14.02 0.77 4.35
N SER A 116 15.16 0.99 5.02
CA SER A 116 15.16 1.28 6.46
C SER A 116 14.44 2.59 6.77
N LEU A 117 14.73 3.65 6.02
CA LEU A 117 14.08 4.95 6.17
C LEU A 117 12.59 4.88 5.83
N PHE A 118 12.23 4.18 4.76
CA PHE A 118 10.85 3.91 4.36
C PHE A 118 10.05 3.26 5.49
N ILE A 119 10.56 2.16 6.03
CA ILE A 119 9.91 1.43 7.11
C ILE A 119 9.78 2.30 8.37
N LYS A 120 10.84 3.05 8.73
CA LYS A 120 10.85 3.90 9.92
C LYS A 120 9.87 5.07 9.81
N LEU A 121 9.80 5.71 8.63
CA LEU A 121 8.84 6.79 8.36
C LEU A 121 7.40 6.31 8.55
N PHE A 122 7.03 5.21 7.90
CA PHE A 122 5.66 4.68 8.02
C PHE A 122 5.34 4.19 9.44
N ARG A 123 6.29 3.58 10.14
CA ARG A 123 6.11 3.20 11.55
C ARG A 123 5.88 4.42 12.44
N HIS A 124 6.63 5.50 12.23
CA HIS A 124 6.43 6.75 12.97
C HIS A 124 5.03 7.31 12.73
N ILE A 125 4.62 7.42 11.47
CA ILE A 125 3.27 7.90 11.10
C ILE A 125 2.20 7.04 11.78
N GLN A 126 2.28 5.73 11.66
CA GLN A 126 1.31 4.80 12.27
C GLN A 126 1.25 4.96 13.79
N SER A 127 2.41 5.03 14.45
CA SER A 127 2.50 5.20 15.92
C SER A 127 1.85 6.51 16.38
N GLU A 128 2.13 7.61 15.69
CA GLU A 128 1.57 8.91 16.04
C GLU A 128 0.04 8.96 15.86
N HIS A 129 -0.47 8.37 14.78
CA HIS A 129 -1.91 8.38 14.51
C HIS A 129 -2.67 7.40 15.38
N TYR A 130 -2.09 6.26 15.70
CA TYR A 130 -2.68 5.29 16.61
C TYR A 130 -2.86 5.86 18.03
N LYS A 131 -1.81 6.50 18.57
CA LYS A 131 -1.84 7.15 19.88
C LYS A 131 -2.93 8.23 19.98
N ARG A 132 -3.25 8.89 18.89
CA ARG A 132 -4.15 10.05 18.86
C ARG A 132 -5.60 9.70 18.50
N LYS A 133 -5.93 8.43 18.29
CA LYS A 133 -7.25 8.01 17.76
C LYS A 133 -7.69 8.78 16.50
N GLY A 134 -6.72 9.20 15.67
CA GLY A 134 -6.88 10.17 14.58
C GLY A 134 -7.33 9.60 13.23
N ILE A 135 -7.75 8.31 13.15
CA ILE A 135 -8.14 7.64 11.89
C ILE A 135 -9.65 7.62 11.68
N ASN A 136 -10.31 8.73 11.98
CA ASN A 136 -11.77 8.81 12.07
C ASN A 136 -12.51 8.37 10.79
N HIS A 137 -11.97 8.69 9.60
CA HIS A 137 -12.66 8.34 8.36
C HIS A 137 -12.53 6.86 8.01
N TYR A 138 -11.41 6.20 8.35
CA TYR A 138 -11.31 4.75 8.23
C TYR A 138 -12.22 4.04 9.25
N ASN A 139 -12.33 4.54 10.48
CA ASN A 139 -13.26 4.01 11.47
C ASN A 139 -14.70 4.12 10.97
N LYS A 140 -15.07 5.28 10.40
CA LYS A 140 -16.40 5.43 9.81
C LYS A 140 -16.63 4.52 8.62
N LEU A 141 -15.64 4.33 7.75
CA LEU A 141 -15.73 3.34 6.67
C LEU A 141 -15.94 1.93 7.22
N ALA A 142 -15.13 1.52 8.22
CA ALA A 142 -15.21 0.19 8.82
C ALA A 142 -16.60 -0.11 9.39
N SER A 143 -17.22 0.86 10.08
CA SER A 143 -18.57 0.70 10.66
C SER A 143 -19.71 0.58 9.63
N HIS A 144 -19.44 0.82 8.35
CA HIS A 144 -20.43 0.71 7.26
C HIS A 144 -20.18 -0.46 6.32
N LEU A 145 -19.15 -1.27 6.58
CA LEU A 145 -18.88 -2.46 5.79
C LEU A 145 -19.86 -3.58 6.12
N SER A 146 -20.14 -4.42 5.14
CA SER A 146 -20.94 -5.63 5.25
C SER A 146 -20.14 -6.87 4.81
N LYS A 147 -20.61 -8.04 5.17
CA LYS A 147 -19.92 -9.33 5.01
C LYS A 147 -19.40 -9.64 3.60
N GLU A 148 -20.00 -9.06 2.57
CA GLU A 148 -19.60 -9.32 1.18
C GLU A 148 -18.66 -8.26 0.60
N ASP A 149 -18.30 -7.24 1.39
CA ASP A 149 -17.44 -6.19 0.91
C ASP A 149 -15.98 -6.63 0.88
N VAL A 150 -15.26 -6.14 -0.14
CA VAL A 150 -13.85 -6.40 -0.34
C VAL A 150 -13.09 -5.09 -0.42
N LEU A 151 -12.01 -5.00 0.35
CA LEU A 151 -11.07 -3.89 0.36
C LEU A 151 -9.79 -4.34 -0.34
N ILE A 152 -9.40 -3.64 -1.41
CA ILE A 152 -8.12 -3.84 -2.09
C ILE A 152 -7.25 -2.64 -1.77
N SER A 153 -6.29 -2.82 -0.86
CA SER A 153 -5.39 -1.74 -0.44
C SER A 153 -4.02 -1.87 -1.09
N LEU A 154 -3.64 -0.85 -1.84
CA LEU A 154 -2.30 -0.72 -2.42
C LEU A 154 -1.30 -0.13 -1.42
N ASN A 155 -1.77 0.28 -0.23
CA ASN A 155 -0.96 0.94 0.78
C ASN A 155 -0.17 -0.08 1.61
N TYR A 156 1.05 0.30 1.96
CA TYR A 156 1.91 -0.48 2.85
C TYR A 156 1.57 -0.30 4.33
N ASP A 157 1.02 0.87 4.67
CA ASP A 157 0.65 1.19 6.05
C ASP A 157 -0.48 0.30 6.57
N THR A 158 -0.67 0.30 7.89
CA THR A 158 -1.69 -0.48 8.60
C THR A 158 -2.78 0.38 9.25
N LEU A 159 -2.99 1.60 8.74
CA LEU A 159 -4.00 2.50 9.32
C LEU A 159 -5.42 1.94 9.14
N LEU A 160 -5.71 1.41 7.94
CA LEU A 160 -6.97 0.72 7.67
C LEU A 160 -7.11 -0.56 8.47
N ASP A 161 -6.03 -1.35 8.57
CA ASP A 161 -6.02 -2.60 9.35
C ASP A 161 -6.37 -2.34 10.82
N VAL A 162 -5.82 -1.27 11.40
CA VAL A 162 -6.14 -0.84 12.77
C VAL A 162 -7.61 -0.47 12.90
N ALA A 163 -8.13 0.35 11.99
CA ALA A 163 -9.53 0.77 12.03
C ALA A 163 -10.49 -0.44 11.93
N LEU A 164 -10.19 -1.39 11.06
CA LEU A 164 -10.95 -2.63 10.94
C LEU A 164 -10.89 -3.47 12.23
N CYS A 165 -9.69 -3.61 12.83
CA CYS A 165 -9.52 -4.33 14.09
C CYS A 165 -10.24 -3.66 15.26
N ASP A 166 -10.31 -2.34 15.30
CA ASP A 166 -11.04 -1.58 16.31
C ASP A 166 -12.57 -1.79 16.18
N HIS A 167 -13.05 -2.20 15.01
CA HIS A 167 -14.43 -2.61 14.75
C HIS A 167 -14.63 -4.13 14.78
N GLY A 168 -13.70 -4.90 15.33
CA GLY A 168 -13.87 -6.33 15.55
C GLY A 168 -13.47 -7.25 14.39
N TRP A 169 -12.88 -6.72 13.33
CA TRP A 169 -12.28 -7.52 12.26
C TRP A 169 -10.98 -8.21 12.71
N SER A 170 -10.70 -9.37 12.15
CA SER A 170 -9.46 -10.09 12.44
C SER A 170 -8.64 -10.38 11.19
N PRO A 171 -7.34 -10.07 11.18
CA PRO A 171 -6.42 -10.45 10.11
C PRO A 171 -6.40 -11.94 9.78
N LYS A 172 -6.69 -12.80 10.76
CA LYS A 172 -6.69 -14.26 10.58
C LYS A 172 -7.70 -14.72 9.54
N MET A 173 -8.84 -14.08 9.51
CA MET A 173 -9.92 -14.39 8.57
C MET A 173 -9.93 -13.41 7.39
N GLY A 174 -9.59 -12.17 7.64
CA GLY A 174 -9.87 -11.07 6.74
C GLY A 174 -8.85 -10.82 5.63
N TYR A 175 -7.58 -11.22 5.77
CA TYR A 175 -6.62 -11.05 4.65
C TYR A 175 -6.88 -11.96 3.45
N GLY A 176 -7.81 -12.91 3.57
CA GLY A 176 -8.21 -13.76 2.44
C GLY A 176 -7.10 -14.68 1.95
N PHE A 177 -6.17 -15.07 2.82
CA PHE A 177 -5.18 -16.09 2.49
C PHE A 177 -5.85 -17.47 2.37
N GLU A 178 -5.38 -18.24 1.41
CA GLU A 178 -5.92 -19.60 1.20
C GLU A 178 -5.59 -20.52 2.38
N ALA A 179 -6.47 -21.45 2.65
CA ALA A 179 -6.22 -22.57 3.55
C ALA A 179 -4.96 -23.33 3.10
N GLY A 180 -4.12 -23.72 4.06
CA GLY A 180 -2.84 -24.42 3.78
C GLY A 180 -1.65 -23.50 3.54
N SER A 181 -1.82 -22.18 3.47
CA SER A 181 -0.69 -21.25 3.53
C SER A 181 0.01 -21.37 4.89
N LYS A 182 1.36 -21.48 4.87
CA LYS A 182 2.14 -21.53 6.13
C LYS A 182 2.22 -20.13 6.77
N ILE A 183 1.12 -19.74 7.46
CA ILE A 183 0.98 -18.43 8.08
C ILE A 183 0.92 -18.57 9.60
N GLU A 184 1.73 -17.79 10.30
CA GLU A 184 1.69 -17.62 11.74
C GLU A 184 1.10 -16.25 12.08
N TYR A 185 0.16 -16.23 13.01
CA TYR A 185 -0.44 -15.00 13.50
C TYR A 185 0.05 -14.72 14.92
N VAL A 186 0.57 -13.50 15.14
CA VAL A 186 1.15 -13.09 16.42
C VAL A 186 0.43 -11.88 16.97
N ASP A 187 -0.02 -11.97 18.22
CA ASP A 187 -0.75 -10.91 18.94
C ASP A 187 -2.01 -10.42 18.22
N ILE A 188 -2.68 -11.29 17.49
CA ILE A 188 -3.90 -10.94 16.77
C ILE A 188 -5.11 -11.09 17.66
N LYS A 189 -5.94 -10.05 17.71
CA LYS A 189 -7.26 -10.10 18.37
C LYS A 189 -8.18 -11.07 17.65
N LYS A 190 -9.04 -11.74 18.41
CA LYS A 190 -10.10 -12.59 17.85
C LYS A 190 -11.11 -11.72 17.09
N GLN A 191 -11.76 -12.34 16.11
CA GLN A 191 -12.93 -11.75 15.46
C GLN A 191 -14.05 -11.59 16.48
N THR A 192 -14.65 -10.41 16.56
CA THR A 192 -15.72 -10.12 17.51
C THR A 192 -17.00 -9.64 16.82
N ASP A 193 -16.90 -9.03 15.64
CA ASP A 193 -18.07 -8.59 14.86
C ASP A 193 -18.39 -9.59 13.73
N PRO A 194 -19.54 -10.28 13.79
CA PRO A 194 -19.95 -11.21 12.74
C PRO A 194 -20.14 -10.54 11.36
N ASN A 195 -20.50 -9.25 11.30
CA ASN A 195 -20.66 -8.53 10.04
C ASN A 195 -19.32 -8.35 9.30
N LEU A 196 -18.24 -8.20 10.05
CA LEU A 196 -16.88 -8.07 9.50
C LEU A 196 -16.18 -9.43 9.30
N ALA A 197 -16.76 -10.53 9.73
CA ALA A 197 -16.16 -11.87 9.64
C ALA A 197 -15.78 -12.26 8.20
N HIS A 198 -16.54 -11.81 7.23
CA HIS A 198 -16.35 -12.12 5.82
C HIS A 198 -15.77 -10.98 5.00
N VAL A 199 -15.58 -9.80 5.60
CA VAL A 199 -14.91 -8.67 4.93
C VAL A 199 -13.46 -9.03 4.64
N LYS A 200 -13.08 -8.95 3.37
CA LYS A 200 -11.70 -9.25 2.93
C LYS A 200 -10.91 -7.97 2.73
N LEU A 201 -9.70 -7.93 3.29
CA LEU A 201 -8.71 -6.90 3.02
C LEU A 201 -7.55 -7.51 2.23
N ILE A 202 -7.55 -7.34 0.92
CA ILE A 202 -6.49 -7.83 0.04
C ILE A 202 -5.42 -6.74 -0.10
N LYS A 203 -4.16 -7.08 0.23
CA LYS A 203 -3.02 -6.16 0.11
C LYS A 203 -2.02 -6.73 -0.91
N PRO A 204 -2.21 -6.48 -2.21
CA PRO A 204 -1.42 -7.13 -3.26
C PRO A 204 0.04 -6.68 -3.30
N HIS A 205 0.38 -5.58 -2.60
CA HIS A 205 1.76 -5.13 -2.40
C HIS A 205 2.35 -5.59 -1.05
N GLY A 206 1.60 -6.34 -0.25
CA GLY A 206 1.99 -6.70 1.10
C GLY A 206 1.73 -5.59 2.12
N SER A 207 2.27 -5.73 3.32
CA SER A 207 2.00 -4.83 4.42
C SER A 207 3.17 -4.75 5.40
N LEU A 208 3.28 -3.63 6.11
CA LEU A 208 4.34 -3.44 7.09
C LEU A 208 4.20 -4.33 8.35
N ASN A 209 3.08 -4.99 8.55
CA ASN A 209 2.88 -5.97 9.61
C ASN A 209 3.05 -7.43 9.13
N TRP A 210 3.47 -7.65 7.88
CA TRP A 210 3.78 -8.96 7.34
C TRP A 210 5.30 -9.19 7.36
N PHE A 211 5.70 -10.42 7.67
CA PHE A 211 7.10 -10.81 7.77
C PHE A 211 7.30 -12.17 7.11
N ALA A 212 8.50 -12.38 6.57
CA ALA A 212 8.94 -13.66 6.01
C ALA A 212 9.99 -14.30 6.92
N LYS A 213 9.94 -15.63 7.01
CA LYS A 213 10.94 -16.48 7.69
C LYS A 213 11.46 -17.52 6.70
N GLY A 214 12.73 -17.91 6.85
CA GLY A 214 13.33 -18.99 6.07
C GLY A 214 14.20 -18.50 4.94
N SER A 215 14.00 -18.99 3.71
CA SER A 215 14.90 -18.79 2.56
C SER A 215 15.07 -17.33 2.10
N ILE A 216 14.18 -16.45 2.49
CA ILE A 216 14.29 -15.03 2.19
C ILE A 216 15.09 -14.35 3.30
N GLN A 217 16.30 -13.92 2.99
CA GLN A 217 17.19 -13.24 3.93
C GLN A 217 17.19 -11.74 3.78
N ARG A 218 16.81 -11.24 2.62
CA ARG A 218 16.80 -9.81 2.28
C ARG A 218 15.50 -9.41 1.59
N LEU A 219 15.19 -8.15 1.67
CA LEU A 219 13.97 -7.60 1.10
C LEU A 219 13.95 -7.65 -0.45
N ASP A 220 15.11 -7.50 -1.08
CA ASP A 220 15.27 -7.64 -2.53
C ASP A 220 15.06 -9.08 -3.03
N GLU A 221 15.28 -10.07 -2.16
CA GLU A 221 15.03 -11.47 -2.48
C GLU A 221 13.53 -11.83 -2.53
N MET A 222 12.67 -10.98 -1.99
CA MET A 222 11.21 -11.20 -2.05
C MET A 222 10.65 -11.18 -3.46
N LEU A 223 11.34 -10.56 -4.39
CA LEU A 223 10.99 -10.55 -5.81
C LEU A 223 11.49 -11.82 -6.52
N SER A 224 12.31 -12.64 -5.85
CA SER A 224 12.77 -13.92 -6.37
C SER A 224 11.65 -14.97 -6.38
N ASN A 225 11.86 -16.04 -7.16
CA ASN A 225 10.95 -17.18 -7.23
C ASN A 225 10.88 -18.01 -5.94
N ARG A 226 11.71 -17.72 -4.95
CA ARG A 226 11.78 -18.48 -3.70
C ARG A 226 10.70 -18.01 -2.73
N PRO A 227 9.66 -18.83 -2.45
CA PRO A 227 8.69 -18.49 -1.44
C PRO A 227 9.34 -18.54 -0.04
N PRO A 228 8.90 -17.72 0.90
CA PRO A 228 9.29 -17.88 2.30
C PRO A 228 8.80 -19.22 2.81
N SER A 229 9.57 -19.86 3.73
CA SER A 229 9.12 -21.09 4.39
C SER A 229 7.88 -20.84 5.26
N LYS A 230 7.72 -19.62 5.76
CA LYS A 230 6.62 -19.20 6.61
C LYS A 230 6.40 -17.69 6.51
N ILE A 231 5.14 -17.28 6.51
CA ILE A 231 4.75 -15.87 6.64
C ILE A 231 4.25 -15.64 8.06
N VAL A 232 4.70 -14.56 8.69
CA VAL A 232 4.28 -14.17 10.03
C VAL A 232 3.51 -12.86 9.93
N ILE A 233 2.28 -12.85 10.41
CA ILE A 233 1.41 -11.68 10.46
C ILE A 233 1.33 -11.21 11.91
N SER A 234 1.80 -9.99 12.18
CA SER A 234 1.63 -9.37 13.49
C SER A 234 0.39 -8.49 13.55
N ARG A 235 -0.01 -8.15 14.77
CA ARG A 235 -1.04 -7.11 14.96
C ARG A 235 -0.62 -5.79 14.30
N ALA A 236 -1.59 -4.96 13.99
CA ALA A 236 -1.38 -3.59 13.54
C ALA A 236 -1.67 -2.60 14.68
N PRO A 237 -0.83 -1.57 14.92
CA PRO A 237 0.49 -1.37 14.33
C PRO A 237 1.50 -2.43 14.78
N PRO A 238 2.50 -2.74 13.95
CA PRO A 238 3.44 -3.81 14.26
C PRO A 238 4.37 -3.43 15.43
N VAL A 239 4.24 -4.17 16.53
CA VAL A 239 5.08 -4.01 17.75
C VAL A 239 6.18 -5.08 17.82
N TYR A 240 6.17 -6.01 16.89
CA TYR A 240 6.99 -7.20 16.92
C TYR A 240 8.48 -6.91 16.76
N ASP A 241 9.32 -7.44 17.66
CA ASP A 241 10.78 -7.35 17.53
C ASP A 241 11.31 -8.37 16.51
N ILE A 242 11.49 -7.87 15.29
CA ILE A 242 11.98 -8.66 14.16
C ILE A 242 13.40 -9.17 14.34
N ARG A 243 14.24 -8.45 15.11
CA ARG A 243 15.66 -8.78 15.26
C ARG A 243 15.88 -10.10 15.98
N ARG A 244 15.10 -10.37 17.02
CA ARG A 244 15.23 -11.60 17.82
C ARG A 244 14.85 -12.88 17.06
N LYS A 245 14.02 -12.80 16.01
CA LYS A 245 13.51 -13.96 15.28
C LYS A 245 13.99 -14.07 13.83
N ARG A 246 14.98 -13.28 13.42
CA ARG A 246 15.50 -13.26 12.04
C ARG A 246 14.40 -13.15 10.97
N LEU A 247 13.41 -12.31 11.22
CA LEU A 247 12.32 -12.04 10.31
C LEU A 247 12.63 -10.81 9.46
N ILE A 248 12.25 -10.85 8.20
CA ILE A 248 12.27 -9.68 7.31
C ILE A 248 10.85 -9.26 6.99
N ARG A 249 10.63 -7.99 6.70
CA ARG A 249 9.31 -7.50 6.29
C ARG A 249 8.96 -8.05 4.92
N PHE A 250 7.71 -8.48 4.77
CA PHE A 250 7.23 -9.14 3.57
C PHE A 250 6.25 -8.23 2.81
N PHE A 251 6.79 -7.46 1.88
CA PHE A 251 6.04 -6.59 0.97
C PHE A 251 6.81 -6.40 -0.33
N ILE A 252 6.12 -6.07 -1.40
CA ILE A 252 6.74 -5.72 -2.68
C ILE A 252 7.14 -4.25 -2.61
N PRO A 253 8.42 -3.91 -2.79
CA PRO A 253 8.87 -2.52 -2.83
C PRO A 253 8.17 -1.71 -3.92
N PRO A 254 8.16 -0.37 -3.83
CA PRO A 254 7.54 0.50 -4.82
C PRO A 254 8.34 0.53 -6.13
N LEU A 255 8.20 -0.52 -6.93
CA LEU A 255 8.84 -0.71 -8.24
C LEU A 255 7.85 -0.46 -9.37
N TYR A 256 8.33 0.00 -10.53
CA TYR A 256 7.52 0.09 -11.75
C TYR A 256 7.21 -1.30 -12.29
N ALA A 257 8.23 -2.12 -12.51
CA ALA A 257 8.07 -3.49 -12.96
C ALA A 257 8.00 -4.44 -11.76
N LYS A 258 6.78 -4.73 -11.30
CA LYS A 258 6.55 -5.69 -10.23
C LYS A 258 6.41 -7.09 -10.82
N PHE A 259 7.53 -7.81 -10.99
CA PHE A 259 7.49 -9.19 -11.46
C PHE A 259 7.06 -10.11 -10.32
N PHE A 260 5.91 -10.74 -10.48
CA PHE A 260 5.36 -11.68 -9.49
C PHE A 260 5.64 -13.12 -9.92
N ASN A 261 6.83 -13.60 -9.64
CA ASN A 261 7.13 -15.01 -9.91
C ASN A 261 6.67 -15.94 -8.77
N ASN A 262 6.45 -15.38 -7.58
CA ASN A 262 6.01 -16.13 -6.41
C ASN A 262 4.50 -16.42 -6.45
N LYS A 263 4.11 -17.67 -6.21
CA LYS A 263 2.71 -18.12 -6.16
C LYS A 263 1.85 -17.32 -5.17
N PHE A 264 2.42 -16.88 -4.04
CA PHE A 264 1.71 -16.08 -3.04
C PHE A 264 1.21 -14.74 -3.63
N TRP A 265 2.07 -13.98 -4.32
CA TRP A 265 1.68 -12.71 -4.93
C TRP A 265 0.73 -12.91 -6.10
N LYS A 266 0.94 -13.94 -6.93
CA LYS A 266 0.03 -14.28 -8.03
C LYS A 266 -1.39 -14.54 -7.52
N ARG A 267 -1.54 -15.24 -6.39
CA ARG A 267 -2.84 -15.50 -5.76
C ARG A 267 -3.50 -14.24 -5.24
N LEU A 268 -2.76 -13.35 -4.57
CA LEU A 268 -3.33 -12.08 -4.10
C LEU A 268 -3.87 -11.25 -5.27
N TRP A 269 -3.13 -11.16 -6.37
CA TRP A 269 -3.59 -10.46 -7.57
C TRP A 269 -4.76 -11.16 -8.25
N HIS A 270 -4.79 -12.49 -8.23
CA HIS A 270 -5.95 -13.26 -8.71
C HIS A 270 -7.19 -12.97 -7.85
N ASN A 271 -7.04 -12.91 -6.53
CA ASN A 271 -8.14 -12.55 -5.63
C ASN A 271 -8.64 -11.13 -5.87
N CYS A 272 -7.74 -10.18 -6.18
CA CYS A 272 -8.13 -8.84 -6.63
C CYS A 272 -8.99 -8.90 -7.91
N TYR A 273 -8.55 -9.66 -8.91
CA TYR A 273 -9.30 -9.82 -10.16
C TYR A 273 -10.70 -10.39 -9.94
N ILE A 274 -10.83 -11.47 -9.17
CA ILE A 274 -12.13 -12.09 -8.86
C ILE A 274 -13.04 -11.09 -8.12
N SER A 275 -12.52 -10.44 -7.08
CA SER A 275 -13.31 -9.47 -6.29
C SER A 275 -13.81 -8.31 -7.13
N LEU A 276 -12.98 -7.78 -8.04
CA LEU A 276 -13.35 -6.71 -8.95
C LEU A 276 -14.35 -7.16 -10.01
N LYS A 277 -14.21 -8.40 -10.50
CA LYS A 277 -15.12 -9.00 -11.49
C LYS A 277 -16.52 -9.21 -10.92
N GLU A 278 -16.62 -9.61 -9.65
CA GLU A 278 -17.89 -9.93 -8.98
C GLU A 278 -18.58 -8.72 -8.36
N ALA A 279 -17.88 -7.59 -8.20
CA ALA A 279 -18.45 -6.41 -7.58
C ALA A 279 -19.67 -5.87 -8.33
N GLU A 280 -20.66 -5.41 -7.57
CA GLU A 280 -21.79 -4.63 -8.09
C GLU A 280 -21.47 -3.12 -8.06
N CYS A 281 -20.75 -2.70 -7.01
CA CYS A 281 -20.28 -1.34 -6.83
C CYS A 281 -18.76 -1.30 -6.72
N LEU A 282 -18.14 -0.35 -7.41
CA LEU A 282 -16.70 -0.04 -7.26
C LEU A 282 -16.53 1.32 -6.60
N ILE A 283 -15.58 1.40 -5.68
CA ILE A 283 -15.18 2.67 -5.05
C ILE A 283 -13.67 2.84 -5.22
N PHE A 284 -13.25 3.92 -5.86
CA PHE A 284 -11.85 4.34 -5.94
C PHE A 284 -11.60 5.37 -4.85
N LEU A 285 -10.91 4.99 -3.78
CA LEU A 285 -10.69 5.84 -2.62
C LEU A 285 -9.23 6.28 -2.55
N GLY A 286 -8.96 7.53 -2.92
CA GLY A 286 -7.60 8.11 -2.94
C GLY A 286 -6.61 7.28 -3.76
N CYS A 287 -7.07 6.65 -4.84
CA CYS A 287 -6.29 5.80 -5.72
C CYS A 287 -6.16 6.46 -7.09
N SER A 288 -4.96 6.94 -7.41
CA SER A 288 -4.71 7.73 -8.62
C SER A 288 -4.56 6.90 -9.89
N LEU A 289 -4.47 5.57 -9.81
CA LEU A 289 -4.16 4.67 -10.93
C LEU A 289 -2.97 5.21 -11.74
N THR A 290 -1.83 5.36 -11.08
CA THR A 290 -0.61 5.86 -11.74
C THR A 290 -0.16 4.90 -12.84
N ALA A 291 0.72 5.36 -13.73
CA ALA A 291 1.30 4.52 -14.76
C ALA A 291 2.08 3.32 -14.18
N THR A 292 2.49 3.42 -12.93
CA THR A 292 3.21 2.37 -12.19
C THR A 292 2.31 1.23 -11.69
N ASP A 293 0.99 1.45 -11.67
CA ASP A 293 0.00 0.44 -11.28
C ASP A 293 -0.46 -0.41 -12.48
N TYR A 294 0.50 -0.90 -13.29
CA TYR A 294 0.21 -1.67 -14.52
C TYR A 294 -0.69 -2.88 -14.28
N HIS A 295 -0.43 -3.62 -13.21
CA HIS A 295 -1.20 -4.85 -12.90
C HIS A 295 -2.65 -4.52 -12.63
N LEU A 296 -2.91 -3.51 -11.82
CA LEU A 296 -4.27 -3.07 -11.56
C LEU A 296 -4.93 -2.54 -12.83
N SER A 297 -4.23 -1.72 -13.61
CA SER A 297 -4.74 -1.18 -14.87
C SER A 297 -5.08 -2.28 -15.88
N ALA A 298 -4.23 -3.31 -16.00
CA ALA A 298 -4.48 -4.47 -16.87
C ALA A 298 -5.71 -5.27 -16.40
N ILE A 299 -5.83 -5.52 -15.08
CA ILE A 299 -6.98 -6.20 -14.50
C ILE A 299 -8.27 -5.42 -14.78
N LEU A 300 -8.28 -4.11 -14.53
CA LEU A 300 -9.46 -3.28 -14.77
C LEU A 300 -9.86 -3.26 -16.25
N SER A 301 -8.89 -3.17 -17.16
CA SER A 301 -9.15 -3.22 -18.61
C SER A 301 -9.73 -4.56 -19.03
N LYS A 302 -9.24 -5.67 -18.49
CA LYS A 302 -9.78 -7.01 -18.73
C LYS A 302 -11.22 -7.13 -18.23
N ILE A 303 -11.49 -6.67 -17.01
CA ILE A 303 -12.83 -6.71 -16.40
C ILE A 303 -13.84 -5.91 -17.23
N VAL A 304 -13.45 -4.72 -17.69
CA VAL A 304 -14.30 -3.89 -18.56
C VAL A 304 -14.68 -4.64 -19.83
N LYS A 305 -13.72 -5.34 -20.47
CA LYS A 305 -13.98 -6.16 -21.67
C LYS A 305 -14.90 -7.33 -21.38
N GLU A 306 -14.71 -8.02 -20.25
CA GLU A 306 -15.52 -9.20 -19.88
C GLU A 306 -16.95 -8.83 -19.44
N ARG A 307 -17.13 -7.62 -18.90
CA ARG A 307 -18.43 -7.14 -18.40
C ARG A 307 -19.26 -6.35 -19.42
N LYS A 308 -19.02 -6.49 -20.71
CA LYS A 308 -19.74 -5.74 -21.75
C LYS A 308 -21.26 -5.67 -21.56
N ASN A 309 -21.87 -6.78 -21.11
CA ASN A 309 -23.32 -6.90 -20.90
C ASN A 309 -23.77 -6.79 -19.43
N LYS A 310 -22.83 -6.77 -18.48
CA LYS A 310 -23.11 -6.68 -17.02
C LYS A 310 -22.46 -5.45 -16.42
N ARG A 311 -23.11 -4.29 -16.59
CA ARG A 311 -22.61 -3.00 -16.06
C ARG A 311 -22.58 -2.99 -14.52
N PHE A 312 -21.64 -2.26 -13.96
CA PHE A 312 -21.65 -1.95 -12.53
C PHE A 312 -22.89 -1.14 -12.18
N LYS A 313 -23.52 -1.43 -11.07
CA LYS A 313 -24.63 -0.61 -10.55
C LYS A 313 -24.14 0.80 -10.25
N LYS A 314 -22.90 0.92 -9.70
CA LYS A 314 -22.32 2.22 -9.36
C LYS A 314 -20.77 2.18 -9.39
N ILE A 315 -20.16 3.29 -9.81
CA ILE A 315 -18.70 3.49 -9.71
C ILE A 315 -18.46 4.84 -9.03
N ILE A 316 -17.94 4.83 -7.81
CA ILE A 316 -17.72 6.02 -6.98
C ILE A 316 -16.23 6.39 -7.04
N ILE A 317 -15.94 7.69 -7.20
CA ILE A 317 -14.57 8.18 -7.27
C ILE A 317 -14.36 9.22 -6.16
N VAL A 318 -13.44 8.93 -5.26
CA VAL A 318 -13.05 9.80 -4.14
C VAL A 318 -11.62 10.26 -4.35
N ASP A 319 -11.45 11.37 -5.03
CA ASP A 319 -10.13 11.94 -5.36
C ASP A 319 -10.23 13.45 -5.65
N LYS A 320 -9.18 14.20 -5.26
CA LYS A 320 -9.08 15.65 -5.56
C LYS A 320 -8.65 15.92 -7.00
N SER A 321 -7.97 14.99 -7.63
CA SER A 321 -7.34 15.15 -8.94
C SER A 321 -8.33 14.96 -10.07
N THR A 322 -8.59 16.02 -10.83
CA THR A 322 -9.39 15.95 -12.05
C THR A 322 -8.78 14.98 -13.09
N LYS A 323 -7.45 14.88 -13.13
CA LYS A 323 -6.74 13.92 -14.01
C LYS A 323 -7.09 12.48 -13.64
N THR A 324 -7.07 12.16 -12.34
CA THR A 324 -7.48 10.83 -11.82
C THR A 324 -8.94 10.53 -12.18
N ILE A 325 -9.84 11.47 -11.92
CA ILE A 325 -11.27 11.31 -12.23
C ILE A 325 -11.48 11.06 -13.72
N LYS A 326 -10.84 11.85 -14.60
CA LYS A 326 -10.92 11.66 -16.05
C LYS A 326 -10.39 10.29 -16.48
N ARG A 327 -9.27 9.83 -15.89
CA ARG A 327 -8.66 8.53 -16.19
C ARG A 327 -9.59 7.37 -15.84
N ILE A 328 -10.16 7.36 -14.63
CA ILE A 328 -11.08 6.31 -14.19
C ILE A 328 -12.32 6.30 -15.07
N LYS A 329 -12.92 7.47 -15.36
CA LYS A 329 -14.06 7.57 -16.26
C LYS A 329 -13.76 7.07 -17.68
N LYS A 330 -12.54 7.31 -18.18
CA LYS A 330 -12.11 6.80 -19.51
C LYS A 330 -12.05 5.27 -19.51
N ILE A 331 -11.47 4.66 -18.46
CA ILE A 331 -11.37 3.19 -18.34
C ILE A 331 -12.78 2.56 -18.32
N PHE A 332 -13.69 3.11 -17.54
CA PHE A 332 -15.02 2.53 -17.32
C PHE A 332 -16.13 3.18 -18.17
N ARG A 333 -15.77 3.79 -19.28
CA ARG A 333 -16.75 4.44 -20.16
C ARG A 333 -17.89 3.50 -20.56
N GLY A 334 -19.13 3.86 -20.23
CA GLY A 334 -20.29 3.02 -20.51
C GLY A 334 -20.50 1.82 -19.58
N CYS A 335 -19.64 1.61 -18.57
CA CYS A 335 -19.70 0.42 -17.70
C CYS A 335 -20.49 0.63 -16.40
N SER A 336 -21.07 1.81 -16.14
CA SER A 336 -21.84 2.11 -14.94
C SER A 336 -23.28 2.47 -15.29
N GLN A 337 -24.26 1.85 -14.59
CA GLN A 337 -25.68 2.20 -14.71
C GLN A 337 -26.02 3.50 -13.97
N GLY A 338 -25.50 3.63 -12.73
CA GLY A 338 -25.74 4.77 -11.84
C GLY A 338 -24.74 5.92 -11.98
N GLY A 339 -24.01 5.97 -13.13
CA GLY A 339 -23.03 7.01 -13.37
C GLY A 339 -21.79 6.94 -12.49
N TYR A 340 -21.13 8.10 -12.30
CA TYR A 340 -19.85 8.22 -11.61
C TYR A 340 -19.90 9.29 -10.52
N PRO A 341 -20.57 9.04 -9.37
CA PRO A 341 -20.54 9.95 -8.23
C PRO A 341 -19.11 10.28 -7.82
N LYS A 342 -18.85 11.56 -7.50
CA LYS A 342 -17.52 12.05 -7.16
C LYS A 342 -17.56 12.75 -5.81
N TYR A 343 -16.49 12.54 -5.05
CA TYR A 343 -16.21 13.24 -3.81
C TYR A 343 -14.77 13.76 -3.86
N LYS A 344 -14.56 15.01 -3.45
CA LYS A 344 -13.21 15.60 -3.46
C LYS A 344 -12.33 15.04 -2.38
N THR A 345 -12.90 14.69 -1.23
CA THR A 345 -12.14 14.23 -0.08
C THR A 345 -12.73 12.96 0.53
N PHE A 346 -11.90 12.23 1.29
CA PHE A 346 -12.40 11.10 2.06
C PHE A 346 -13.41 11.55 3.14
N ALA A 347 -13.18 12.71 3.76
CA ALA A 347 -14.12 13.28 4.74
C ALA A 347 -15.52 13.52 4.12
N GLU A 348 -15.57 14.11 2.93
CA GLU A 348 -16.82 14.32 2.19
C GLU A 348 -17.52 12.99 1.88
N PHE A 349 -16.79 12.00 1.40
CA PHE A 349 -17.33 10.66 1.16
C PHE A 349 -17.83 10.01 2.46
N ALA A 350 -17.02 10.04 3.52
CA ALA A 350 -17.36 9.46 4.82
C ALA A 350 -18.61 10.12 5.43
N SER A 351 -18.86 11.42 5.20
CA SER A 351 -20.07 12.08 5.68
C SER A 351 -21.35 11.59 5.00
N LYS A 352 -21.24 10.86 3.90
CA LYS A 352 -22.37 10.29 3.13
C LYS A 352 -22.55 8.79 3.33
N LEU A 353 -21.68 8.17 4.12
CA LEU A 353 -21.87 6.85 4.70
C LEU A 353 -22.76 6.95 5.93
#